data_4c5b5e21e63c8d9f410583c39cbdb615
#
_entry.id   4c5b5e21e63c8d9f410583c39cbdb615
#
_cell.length_a   1.000
_cell.length_b   1.000
_cell.length_c   1.000
_cell.angle_alpha   90.00
_cell.angle_beta   90.00
_cell.angle_gamma   90.00
#
_symmetry.space_group_name_H-M   'P 1'
#
loop_
_entity.id
_entity.type
_entity.pdbx_description
1 polymer ?
#
loop_
_entity_poly.entity_id
_entity_poly.type
_entity_poly.pdbx_seq_one_letter_code
_entity_poly.pdbx_strand_id
1 'polypeptide(L)'
;MGNKAEKTNVTRLLDAKKIEYEFRLLYENTDDAKSVLEIAELLGENPQKVFKTLVAVGKSGNHYVFMIPGGYELDLKKAAKATGEKSVEMIPQKDLLPLTGYVHGGCSPIGMKTAKQFDTFIDESAEDFDRIFFSAGKIGRQVCMSLSELEKVIKIKTADIKK
;
A
#
# COMPACT_ATOMS: atom_id res chain seq x y z
N MET A 1 -9.29 -16.52 14.19
CA MET A 1 -10.52 -17.14 13.69
C MET A 1 -11.61 -16.12 13.46
N GLY A 2 -11.83 -15.18 14.37
CA GLY A 2 -12.80 -14.12 14.13
C GLY A 2 -12.56 -13.34 12.85
N ASN A 3 -11.30 -13.21 12.44
CA ASN A 3 -10.92 -12.47 11.25
C ASN A 3 -11.39 -13.13 9.96
N LYS A 4 -11.71 -14.42 10.00
CA LYS A 4 -12.18 -15.12 8.81
C LYS A 4 -13.53 -14.61 8.30
N ALA A 5 -14.32 -14.01 9.17
CA ALA A 5 -15.61 -13.45 8.79
C ALA A 5 -15.47 -12.13 8.05
N GLU A 6 -14.33 -11.47 8.22
CA GLU A 6 -14.10 -10.16 7.59
C GLU A 6 -13.48 -10.38 6.21
N LYS A 7 -14.17 -9.90 5.19
CA LYS A 7 -13.67 -9.96 3.82
C LYS A 7 -13.64 -8.57 3.20
N THR A 8 -12.52 -8.26 2.59
CA THR A 8 -12.38 -7.05 1.78
C THR A 8 -12.14 -7.48 0.34
N ASN A 9 -12.17 -6.52 -0.57
CA ASN A 9 -11.81 -6.82 -1.96
C ASN A 9 -10.38 -7.38 -2.04
N VAL A 10 -9.48 -6.90 -1.20
CA VAL A 10 -8.09 -7.36 -1.16
C VAL A 10 -8.01 -8.83 -0.72
N THR A 11 -8.64 -9.16 0.41
CA THR A 11 -8.58 -10.54 0.92
C THR A 11 -9.27 -11.51 -0.02
N ARG A 12 -10.37 -11.10 -0.65
CA ARG A 12 -11.06 -11.96 -1.64
C ARG A 12 -10.14 -12.26 -2.82
N LEU A 13 -9.40 -11.24 -3.27
CA LEU A 13 -8.48 -11.39 -4.39
C LEU A 13 -7.32 -12.32 -4.01
N LEU A 14 -6.77 -12.15 -2.81
CA LEU A 14 -5.69 -13.01 -2.32
C LEU A 14 -6.15 -14.44 -2.14
N ASP A 15 -7.35 -14.65 -1.60
CA ASP A 15 -7.92 -15.99 -1.44
C ASP A 15 -8.12 -16.67 -2.80
N ALA A 16 -8.63 -15.93 -3.78
CA ALA A 16 -8.87 -16.46 -5.12
C ALA A 16 -7.57 -16.91 -5.79
N LYS A 17 -6.47 -16.23 -5.51
CA LYS A 17 -5.16 -16.55 -6.06
C LYS A 17 -4.37 -17.51 -5.20
N LYS A 18 -4.95 -17.95 -4.07
CA LYS A 18 -4.30 -18.87 -3.12
C LYS A 18 -2.97 -18.30 -2.59
N ILE A 19 -2.96 -17.02 -2.28
CA ILE A 19 -1.78 -16.31 -1.76
C ILE A 19 -1.77 -16.46 -0.23
N GLU A 20 -0.59 -16.71 0.32
CA GLU A 20 -0.42 -16.81 1.78
C GLU A 20 -0.33 -15.40 2.38
N TYR A 21 -1.19 -15.12 3.36
CA TYR A 21 -1.21 -13.84 4.06
C TYR A 21 -1.88 -14.00 5.40
N GLU A 22 -1.69 -12.98 6.27
CA GLU A 22 -2.43 -12.89 7.52
C GLU A 22 -3.28 -11.62 7.46
N PHE A 23 -4.46 -11.67 8.06
CA PHE A 23 -5.37 -10.55 8.17
C PHE A 23 -5.41 -10.05 9.60
N ARG A 24 -5.44 -8.71 9.79
CA ARG A 24 -5.55 -8.07 11.10
C ARG A 24 -6.65 -7.03 11.08
N LEU A 25 -7.66 -7.22 11.92
CA LEU A 25 -8.65 -6.19 12.20
C LEU A 25 -8.16 -5.42 13.42
N LEU A 26 -7.76 -4.15 13.24
CA LEU A 26 -7.21 -3.34 14.30
C LEU A 26 -8.26 -2.49 15.00
N TYR A 27 -9.18 -1.92 14.23
CA TYR A 27 -10.29 -1.13 14.75
C TYR A 27 -11.36 -1.01 13.66
N GLU A 28 -12.59 -0.73 14.09
CA GLU A 28 -13.73 -0.77 13.18
C GLU A 28 -14.21 0.59 12.67
N ASN A 29 -13.87 1.68 13.36
CA ASN A 29 -14.32 3.01 12.97
C ASN A 29 -13.60 3.47 11.70
N THR A 30 -14.31 3.41 10.57
CA THR A 30 -13.72 3.77 9.27
C THR A 30 -13.63 5.27 9.03
N ASP A 31 -14.14 6.09 9.96
CA ASP A 31 -13.98 7.54 9.90
C ASP A 31 -12.69 7.99 10.60
N ASP A 32 -11.96 7.07 11.23
CA ASP A 32 -10.77 7.35 12.01
C ASP A 32 -9.52 6.75 11.35
N ALA A 33 -9.04 7.42 10.31
CA ALA A 33 -7.82 7.00 9.64
C ALA A 33 -6.61 7.32 10.50
N LYS A 34 -5.95 6.28 11.01
CA LYS A 34 -4.77 6.42 11.84
C LYS A 34 -3.49 6.44 11.00
N SER A 35 -2.46 7.09 11.52
CA SER A 35 -1.16 7.14 10.86
C SER A 35 -0.49 5.76 10.87
N VAL A 36 0.52 5.57 10.01
CA VAL A 36 1.26 4.31 9.97
C VAL A 36 1.94 4.03 11.31
N LEU A 37 2.42 5.07 12.01
CA LEU A 37 3.03 4.90 13.32
C LEU A 37 2.02 4.39 14.35
N GLU A 38 0.80 4.92 14.33
CA GLU A 38 -0.28 4.45 15.19
C GLU A 38 -0.69 3.01 14.84
N ILE A 39 -0.74 2.70 13.56
CA ILE A 39 -1.03 1.34 13.08
C ILE A 39 0.02 0.37 13.60
N ALA A 40 1.30 0.73 13.49
CA ALA A 40 2.40 -0.11 13.97
C ALA A 40 2.30 -0.37 15.46
N GLU A 41 1.92 0.65 16.23
CA GLU A 41 1.72 0.52 17.67
C GLU A 41 0.60 -0.47 18.00
N LEU A 42 -0.53 -0.36 17.29
CA LEU A 42 -1.65 -1.29 17.45
C LEU A 42 -1.26 -2.72 17.08
N LEU A 43 -0.41 -2.89 16.08
CA LEU A 43 0.09 -4.19 15.67
C LEU A 43 1.14 -4.76 16.63
N GLY A 44 1.78 -3.90 17.43
CA GLY A 44 2.93 -4.28 18.24
C GLY A 44 4.15 -4.59 17.37
N GLU A 45 4.27 -3.92 16.23
CA GLU A 45 5.32 -4.21 15.25
C GLU A 45 6.23 -3.01 15.02
N ASN A 46 7.41 -3.28 14.49
CA ASN A 46 8.34 -2.26 14.06
C ASN A 46 7.68 -1.41 12.96
N PRO A 47 7.60 -0.08 13.14
CA PRO A 47 6.97 0.78 12.12
C PRO A 47 7.60 0.64 10.73
N GLN A 48 8.85 0.25 10.65
CA GLN A 48 9.54 0.08 9.36
C GLN A 48 9.01 -1.11 8.57
N LYS A 49 8.24 -1.99 9.19
CA LYS A 49 7.57 -3.11 8.53
C LYS A 49 6.18 -2.74 8.02
N VAL A 50 5.67 -1.58 8.41
CA VAL A 50 4.30 -1.15 8.09
C VAL A 50 4.38 -0.09 7.00
N PHE A 51 3.81 -0.40 5.85
CA PHE A 51 3.93 0.43 4.65
C PHE A 51 2.62 1.14 4.36
N LYS A 52 2.72 2.39 3.96
CA LYS A 52 1.58 3.15 3.46
C LYS A 52 1.64 3.16 1.93
N THR A 53 0.47 3.19 1.31
CA THR A 53 0.33 3.18 -0.14
C THR A 53 -0.08 4.56 -0.61
N LEU A 54 0.74 5.14 -1.46
CA LEU A 54 0.57 6.50 -1.98
C LEU A 54 0.38 6.45 -3.49
N VAL A 55 -0.45 7.34 -4.01
CA VAL A 55 -0.68 7.44 -5.45
C VAL A 55 -0.17 8.78 -5.93
N ALA A 56 0.57 8.75 -7.02
CA ALA A 56 1.20 9.94 -7.58
C ALA A 56 1.02 9.96 -9.09
N VAL A 57 1.28 11.11 -9.68
CA VAL A 57 1.18 11.30 -11.12
C VAL A 57 2.50 11.89 -11.64
N GLY A 58 2.99 11.32 -12.73
CA GLY A 58 4.17 11.82 -13.40
C GLY A 58 3.82 12.96 -14.36
N LYS A 59 4.84 13.69 -14.79
CA LYS A 59 4.65 14.77 -15.76
C LYS A 59 3.99 14.27 -17.05
N SER A 60 4.20 13.02 -17.40
CA SER A 60 3.59 12.38 -18.57
C SER A 60 2.08 12.20 -18.45
N GLY A 61 1.54 12.30 -17.23
CA GLY A 61 0.15 11.98 -16.95
C GLY A 61 -0.05 10.54 -16.47
N ASN A 62 0.98 9.72 -16.49
CA ASN A 62 0.89 8.35 -15.98
C ASN A 62 0.83 8.36 -14.46
N HIS A 63 0.01 7.46 -13.91
CA HIS A 63 -0.12 7.31 -12.46
C HIS A 63 0.76 6.17 -11.97
N TYR A 64 1.22 6.33 -10.73
CA TYR A 64 2.11 5.37 -10.07
C TYR A 64 1.69 5.16 -8.64
N VAL A 65 2.00 3.99 -8.12
CA VAL A 65 1.76 3.66 -6.72
C VAL A 65 3.12 3.50 -6.03
N PHE A 66 3.25 4.12 -4.87
CA PHE A 66 4.47 4.02 -4.08
C PHE A 66 4.13 3.52 -2.69
N MET A 67 4.87 2.54 -2.22
CA MET A 67 4.74 2.00 -0.87
C MET A 67 5.99 2.35 -0.08
N ILE A 68 5.82 3.08 1.01
CA ILE A 68 6.93 3.51 1.85
C ILE A 68 6.66 3.17 3.31
N PRO A 69 7.73 2.87 4.09
CA PRO A 69 7.54 2.47 5.49
C PRO A 69 7.16 3.63 6.39
N GLY A 70 6.59 3.27 7.54
CA GLY A 70 6.11 4.22 8.51
C GLY A 70 7.18 5.17 9.00
N GLY A 71 6.77 6.42 9.20
CA GLY A 71 7.66 7.47 9.68
C GLY A 71 8.46 8.17 8.60
N TYR A 72 8.41 7.67 7.36
CA TYR A 72 9.12 8.29 6.24
C TYR A 72 8.16 8.93 5.28
N GLU A 73 8.69 9.83 4.46
CA GLU A 73 7.95 10.47 3.37
C GLU A 73 8.51 10.02 2.04
N LEU A 74 7.68 10.08 1.01
CA LEU A 74 8.12 9.82 -0.37
C LEU A 74 9.03 10.95 -0.81
N ASP A 75 10.20 10.58 -1.34
CA ASP A 75 11.10 11.54 -1.96
C ASP A 75 10.69 11.67 -3.43
N LEU A 76 10.12 12.80 -3.80
CA LEU A 76 9.57 12.99 -5.14
C LEU A 76 10.64 12.95 -6.23
N LYS A 77 11.87 13.37 -5.92
CA LYS A 77 12.97 13.30 -6.88
C LYS A 77 13.40 11.85 -7.12
N LYS A 78 13.48 11.07 -6.05
CA LYS A 78 13.80 9.64 -6.16
C LYS A 78 12.68 8.91 -6.89
N ALA A 79 11.43 9.27 -6.63
CA ALA A 79 10.28 8.69 -7.32
C ALA A 79 10.34 8.97 -8.82
N ALA A 80 10.68 10.20 -9.21
CA ALA A 80 10.84 10.55 -10.60
C ALA A 80 11.95 9.73 -11.25
N LYS A 81 13.06 9.57 -10.55
CA LYS A 81 14.17 8.76 -11.06
C LYS A 81 13.76 7.29 -11.23
N ALA A 82 13.05 6.74 -10.26
CA ALA A 82 12.63 5.34 -10.31
C ALA A 82 11.67 5.06 -11.47
N THR A 83 10.82 6.02 -11.80
CA THR A 83 9.79 5.88 -12.83
C THR A 83 10.25 6.32 -14.22
N GLY A 84 11.37 7.05 -14.29
CA GLY A 84 11.81 7.65 -15.55
C GLY A 84 11.05 8.91 -15.93
N GLU A 85 10.26 9.48 -15.00
CA GLU A 85 9.52 10.71 -15.21
C GLU A 85 10.40 11.93 -14.98
N LYS A 86 10.06 13.04 -15.63
CA LYS A 86 10.76 14.30 -15.39
C LYS A 86 10.46 14.84 -14.00
N SER A 87 9.22 14.65 -13.55
CA SER A 87 8.77 15.02 -12.22
C SER A 87 7.60 14.13 -11.81
N VAL A 88 7.40 14.01 -10.50
CA VAL A 88 6.30 13.26 -9.92
C VAL A 88 5.68 14.11 -8.82
N GLU A 89 4.36 14.13 -8.77
CA GLU A 89 3.61 14.85 -7.74
C GLU A 89 2.56 13.94 -7.14
N MET A 90 2.27 14.14 -5.85
CA MET A 90 1.17 13.44 -5.22
C MET A 90 -0.14 13.91 -5.85
N ILE A 91 -1.08 13.00 -6.06
CA ILE A 91 -2.42 13.40 -6.52
C ILE A 91 -3.15 14.12 -5.39
N PRO A 92 -4.09 15.03 -5.70
CA PRO A 92 -4.94 15.62 -4.66
C PRO A 92 -5.73 14.51 -3.97
N GLN A 93 -5.92 14.62 -2.66
CA GLN A 93 -6.64 13.59 -1.89
C GLN A 93 -8.05 13.35 -2.42
N LYS A 94 -8.71 14.39 -2.92
CA LYS A 94 -10.06 14.28 -3.48
C LYS A 94 -10.13 13.36 -4.71
N ASP A 95 -9.01 13.15 -5.38
CA ASP A 95 -8.95 12.34 -6.59
C ASP A 95 -8.70 10.86 -6.29
N LEU A 96 -8.35 10.53 -5.07
CA LEU A 96 -7.99 9.15 -4.71
C LEU A 96 -9.14 8.17 -4.91
N LEU A 97 -10.30 8.50 -4.35
CA LEU A 97 -11.47 7.60 -4.44
C LEU A 97 -11.95 7.40 -5.88
N PRO A 98 -12.14 8.46 -6.69
CA PRO A 98 -12.55 8.25 -8.08
C PRO A 98 -11.52 7.45 -8.89
N LEU A 99 -10.24 7.62 -8.59
CA LEU A 99 -9.17 6.97 -9.35
C LEU A 99 -8.95 5.51 -8.94
N THR A 100 -8.99 5.22 -7.65
CA THR A 100 -8.59 3.90 -7.15
C THR A 100 -9.72 3.09 -6.52
N GLY A 101 -10.79 3.72 -6.12
CA GLY A 101 -11.85 3.08 -5.35
C GLY A 101 -11.55 3.02 -3.85
N TYR A 102 -10.43 3.57 -3.42
CA TYR A 102 -10.04 3.59 -2.01
C TYR A 102 -10.07 5.00 -1.44
N VAL A 103 -10.25 5.08 -0.12
CA VAL A 103 -10.17 6.34 0.60
C VAL A 103 -8.81 6.47 1.27
N HIS A 104 -8.45 7.69 1.66
CA HIS A 104 -7.22 7.93 2.42
C HIS A 104 -7.26 7.11 3.72
N GLY A 105 -6.17 6.43 4.01
CA GLY A 105 -6.07 5.54 5.17
C GLY A 105 -6.53 4.11 4.90
N GLY A 106 -7.21 3.88 3.80
CA GLY A 106 -7.65 2.54 3.38
C GLY A 106 -7.15 2.12 2.01
N CYS A 107 -6.15 2.83 1.49
CA CYS A 107 -5.63 2.56 0.16
C CYS A 107 -4.66 1.38 0.17
N SER A 108 -4.93 0.38 -0.68
CA SER A 108 -4.08 -0.80 -0.84
C SER A 108 -3.46 -0.81 -2.23
N PRO A 109 -2.27 -1.39 -2.40
CA PRO A 109 -1.71 -1.58 -3.74
C PRO A 109 -2.45 -2.64 -4.53
N ILE A 110 -3.28 -3.45 -3.88
CA ILE A 110 -4.01 -4.55 -4.50
C ILE A 110 -5.45 -4.14 -4.73
N GLY A 111 -6.00 -4.50 -5.87
CA GLY A 111 -7.44 -4.35 -6.11
C GLY A 111 -7.94 -2.97 -6.44
N MET A 112 -7.09 -2.09 -6.92
CA MET A 112 -7.51 -0.76 -7.36
C MET A 112 -8.48 -0.85 -8.54
N LYS A 113 -9.51 0.00 -8.54
CA LYS A 113 -10.48 0.07 -9.62
C LYS A 113 -9.94 0.93 -10.76
N THR A 114 -9.05 0.37 -11.53
CA THR A 114 -8.45 1.03 -12.68
C THR A 114 -8.56 0.12 -13.90
N ALA A 115 -8.48 0.71 -15.09
CA ALA A 115 -8.52 -0.07 -16.33
C ALA A 115 -7.33 -1.03 -16.42
N LYS A 116 -6.22 -0.68 -15.79
CA LYS A 116 -5.04 -1.52 -15.69
C LYS A 116 -4.34 -1.20 -14.38
N GLN A 117 -3.57 -2.16 -13.88
CA GLN A 117 -2.77 -1.97 -12.68
C GLN A 117 -1.73 -0.86 -12.93
N PHE A 118 -1.68 0.13 -12.03
CA PHE A 118 -0.63 1.14 -12.06
C PHE A 118 0.71 0.50 -11.69
N ASP A 119 1.78 0.99 -12.30
CA ASP A 119 3.12 0.58 -11.91
C ASP A 119 3.34 0.90 -10.44
N THR A 120 3.76 -0.10 -9.68
CA THR A 120 3.92 0.02 -8.24
C THR A 120 5.39 -0.13 -7.87
N PHE A 121 5.86 0.77 -7.02
CA PHE A 121 7.21 0.75 -6.48
C PHE A 121 7.14 0.67 -4.97
N ILE A 122 7.94 -0.19 -4.38
CA ILE A 122 8.05 -0.29 -2.93
C ILE A 122 9.48 0.07 -2.52
N ASP A 123 9.61 0.81 -1.42
CA ASP A 123 10.94 1.17 -0.95
C ASP A 123 11.77 -0.09 -0.72
N GLU A 124 13.04 -0.03 -1.11
CA GLU A 124 13.94 -1.18 -1.05
C GLU A 124 14.10 -1.76 0.36
N SER A 125 13.82 -0.97 1.40
CA SER A 125 13.88 -1.44 2.79
C SER A 125 12.92 -2.61 3.06
N ALA A 126 11.93 -2.81 2.21
CA ALA A 126 11.02 -3.95 2.34
C ALA A 126 11.76 -5.29 2.25
N GLU A 127 12.88 -5.31 1.55
CA GLU A 127 13.69 -6.52 1.38
C GLU A 127 14.37 -6.97 2.67
N ASP A 128 14.43 -6.08 3.68
CA ASP A 128 15.04 -6.39 4.97
C ASP A 128 14.13 -7.24 5.87
N PHE A 129 12.89 -7.46 5.47
CA PHE A 129 11.89 -8.14 6.30
C PHE A 129 11.31 -9.36 5.60
N ASP A 130 11.01 -10.41 6.37
CA ASP A 130 10.35 -11.61 5.85
C ASP A 130 8.92 -11.29 5.44
N ARG A 131 8.26 -10.41 6.17
CA ARG A 131 6.87 -10.02 5.93
C ARG A 131 6.71 -8.54 6.18
N ILE A 132 5.77 -7.93 5.45
CA ILE A 132 5.42 -6.52 5.60
C ILE A 132 3.92 -6.40 5.82
N PHE A 133 3.50 -5.26 6.37
CA PHE A 133 2.10 -4.94 6.61
C PHE A 133 1.67 -3.78 5.71
N PHE A 134 0.46 -3.86 5.22
CA PHE A 134 -0.14 -2.72 4.49
C PHE A 134 -1.66 -2.86 4.51
N SER A 135 -2.37 -1.84 4.02
CA SER A 135 -3.82 -1.80 4.09
C SER A 135 -4.47 -2.97 3.35
N ALA A 136 -5.47 -3.55 3.97
CA ALA A 136 -6.32 -4.58 3.37
C ALA A 136 -7.45 -3.98 2.52
N GLY A 137 -7.39 -2.67 2.21
CA GLY A 137 -8.39 -2.02 1.37
C GLY A 137 -9.51 -1.36 2.14
N LYS A 138 -9.41 -1.28 3.46
CA LYS A 138 -10.40 -0.66 4.32
C LYS A 138 -9.71 -0.14 5.56
N ILE A 139 -10.11 1.05 6.03
CA ILE A 139 -9.52 1.65 7.23
C ILE A 139 -9.62 0.69 8.41
N GLY A 140 -8.53 0.54 9.16
CA GLY A 140 -8.46 -0.34 10.33
C GLY A 140 -8.17 -1.79 10.02
N ARG A 141 -8.01 -2.15 8.76
CA ARG A 141 -7.72 -3.53 8.33
C ARG A 141 -6.38 -3.58 7.63
N GLN A 142 -5.56 -4.53 8.05
CA GLN A 142 -4.21 -4.73 7.49
C GLN A 142 -4.04 -6.17 7.00
N VAL A 143 -3.22 -6.34 6.00
CA VAL A 143 -2.72 -7.67 5.61
C VAL A 143 -1.22 -7.70 5.87
N CYS A 144 -0.73 -8.90 6.20
CA CYS A 144 0.69 -9.17 6.40
C CYS A 144 1.08 -10.27 5.43
N MET A 145 2.09 -10.01 4.63
CA MET A 145 2.54 -10.99 3.65
C MET A 145 3.96 -10.70 3.22
N SER A 146 4.60 -11.69 2.62
CA SER A 146 5.95 -11.53 2.11
C SER A 146 5.94 -10.73 0.80
N LEU A 147 7.04 -10.06 0.51
CA LEU A 147 7.19 -9.35 -0.76
C LEU A 147 7.10 -10.32 -1.94
N SER A 148 7.66 -11.53 -1.81
CA SER A 148 7.61 -12.52 -2.87
C SER A 148 6.17 -12.97 -3.18
N GLU A 149 5.31 -13.07 -2.18
CA GLU A 149 3.90 -13.37 -2.41
C GLU A 149 3.19 -12.18 -3.07
N LEU A 150 3.51 -10.97 -2.66
CA LEU A 150 2.94 -9.77 -3.26
C LEU A 150 3.30 -9.65 -4.74
N GLU A 151 4.50 -10.04 -5.10
CA GLU A 151 4.97 -10.04 -6.49
C GLU A 151 4.16 -10.97 -7.40
N LYS A 152 3.50 -11.97 -6.83
CA LYS A 152 2.62 -12.87 -7.58
C LYS A 152 1.26 -12.22 -7.90
N VAL A 153 0.91 -11.16 -7.19
CA VAL A 153 -0.41 -10.53 -7.29
C VAL A 153 -0.38 -9.28 -8.16
N ILE A 154 0.65 -8.46 -7.99
CA ILE A 154 0.78 -7.19 -8.70
C ILE A 154 2.21 -7.07 -9.27
N LYS A 155 2.33 -6.24 -10.28
CA LYS A 155 3.63 -5.91 -10.85
C LYS A 155 4.25 -4.83 -9.95
N ILE A 156 5.29 -5.21 -9.20
CA ILE A 156 5.92 -4.35 -8.22
C ILE A 156 7.44 -4.41 -8.35
N LYS A 157 8.08 -3.28 -8.17
CA LYS A 157 9.55 -3.15 -8.20
C LYS A 157 10.02 -2.49 -6.93
N THR A 158 11.21 -2.90 -6.46
CA THR A 158 11.85 -2.21 -5.34
C THR A 158 12.69 -1.05 -5.88
N ALA A 159 12.76 0.01 -5.11
CA ALA A 159 13.56 1.19 -5.45
C ALA A 159 13.83 2.00 -4.18
N ASP A 160 14.88 2.82 -4.22
CA ASP A 160 15.14 3.79 -3.16
C ASP A 160 14.24 5.00 -3.41
N ILE A 161 13.18 5.13 -2.62
CA ILE A 161 12.17 6.18 -2.83
C ILE A 161 11.78 6.95 -1.58
N LYS A 162 12.28 6.58 -0.41
CA LYS A 162 11.98 7.35 0.80
C LYS A 162 13.02 8.43 1.04
N LYS A 163 12.56 9.53 1.68
CA LYS A 163 13.47 10.59 2.11
C LYS A 163 14.42 10.10 3.17
#